data_e1c81b81768d859ad0bda242070a4b42
#
_entry.id   e1c81b81768d859ad0bda242070a4b42
#
_cell.length_a   1.000
_cell.length_b   1.000
_cell.length_c   1.000
_cell.angle_alpha   90.00
_cell.angle_beta   90.00
_cell.angle_gamma   90.00
#
_symmetry.space_group_name_H-M   'P 1'
#
loop_
_entity.id
_entity.type
_entity.pdbx_description
1 polymer ?
#
loop_
_entity_poly.entity_id
_entity_poly.type
_entity_poly.pdbx_seq_one_letter_code
_entity_poly.pdbx_strand_id
1 'polypeptide(L)'
;MKRLKKFASLMCAALISVSAFAVPVHAADSQTALQTVQALGIIGGDGAGNMNLSSNVTRAEFAKMMISASVYKDEMGDEVASSLYKDVKKDHWAVEYIRVAVENGWFTGYSDGTFRPDSKIKYEEAATAVLKLLGYDPSTFKGVFPSAQISKFQALG
;
A
#
# COMPACT_ATOMS: atom_id res chain seq x y z
N MET A 1 7.60 -64.58 34.23
CA MET A 1 7.81 -63.48 35.21
C MET A 1 7.74 -62.16 34.46
N LYS A 2 7.03 -61.20 34.94
CA LYS A 2 6.71 -59.86 34.46
C LYS A 2 5.65 -59.77 33.33
N ARG A 3 4.44 -59.54 33.78
CA ARG A 3 3.28 -59.21 33.01
C ARG A 3 3.41 -57.77 32.47
N LEU A 4 3.44 -57.62 31.14
CA LEU A 4 3.40 -56.29 30.52
C LEU A 4 1.90 -55.95 30.29
N LYS A 5 1.41 -54.99 31.04
CA LYS A 5 0.06 -54.47 30.93
C LYS A 5 -0.10 -53.70 29.64
N LYS A 6 -1.01 -54.16 28.79
CA LYS A 6 -1.42 -53.47 27.57
C LYS A 6 -2.32 -52.30 28.01
N PHE A 7 -1.80 -51.06 27.91
CA PHE A 7 -2.61 -49.88 27.96
C PHE A 7 -3.14 -49.61 26.54
N ALA A 8 -4.39 -49.95 26.30
CA ALA A 8 -5.11 -49.51 25.14
C ALA A 8 -5.40 -48.00 25.32
N SER A 9 -4.62 -47.15 24.66
CA SER A 9 -4.92 -45.72 24.54
C SER A 9 -5.94 -45.54 23.45
N LEU A 10 -7.15 -45.26 23.84
CA LEU A 10 -8.26 -44.88 22.95
C LEU A 10 -7.97 -43.44 22.50
N MET A 11 -7.23 -43.26 21.40
CA MET A 11 -7.12 -41.95 20.76
C MET A 11 -8.43 -41.66 20.02
N CYS A 12 -9.29 -40.85 20.66
CA CYS A 12 -10.36 -40.16 19.99
C CYS A 12 -9.74 -39.17 19.03
N ALA A 13 -9.62 -39.55 17.75
CA ALA A 13 -9.32 -38.61 16.68
C ALA A 13 -10.57 -37.73 16.46
N ALA A 14 -10.62 -36.61 17.14
CA ALA A 14 -11.53 -35.54 16.77
C ALA A 14 -11.08 -34.96 15.43
N LEU A 15 -11.68 -35.41 14.37
CA LEU A 15 -11.62 -34.77 13.06
C LEU A 15 -12.30 -33.40 13.19
N ILE A 16 -11.50 -32.39 13.53
CA ILE A 16 -11.91 -31.00 13.34
C ILE A 16 -11.91 -30.80 11.83
N SER A 17 -13.07 -30.99 11.22
CA SER A 17 -13.32 -30.51 9.88
C SER A 17 -13.30 -28.98 9.93
N VAL A 18 -12.16 -28.39 9.64
CA VAL A 18 -12.07 -26.97 9.30
C VAL A 18 -12.81 -26.83 7.97
N SER A 19 -14.12 -26.63 8.05
CA SER A 19 -14.86 -26.10 6.94
C SER A 19 -14.28 -24.72 6.70
N ALA A 20 -13.42 -24.61 5.69
CA ALA A 20 -13.02 -23.35 5.11
C ALA A 20 -14.31 -22.67 4.63
N PHE A 21 -14.89 -21.84 5.47
CA PHE A 21 -15.86 -20.87 5.00
C PHE A 21 -15.09 -19.99 4.01
N ALA A 22 -15.18 -20.33 2.73
CA ALA A 22 -14.87 -19.41 1.66
C ALA A 22 -15.87 -18.26 1.83
N VAL A 23 -15.49 -17.24 2.59
CA VAL A 23 -16.21 -15.97 2.59
C VAL A 23 -16.09 -15.49 1.15
N PRO A 24 -17.20 -15.36 0.40
CA PRO A 24 -17.10 -14.80 -0.92
C PRO A 24 -16.50 -13.41 -0.72
N VAL A 25 -15.30 -13.18 -1.25
CA VAL A 25 -14.73 -11.85 -1.38
C VAL A 25 -15.61 -11.16 -2.42
N HIS A 26 -16.71 -10.61 -1.96
CA HIS A 26 -17.44 -9.63 -2.75
C HIS A 26 -16.48 -8.46 -2.92
N ALA A 27 -16.27 -8.05 -4.15
CA ALA A 27 -15.60 -6.79 -4.43
C ALA A 27 -16.24 -5.75 -3.49
N ALA A 28 -15.45 -5.20 -2.58
CA ALA A 28 -15.97 -4.22 -1.62
C ALA A 28 -16.65 -3.14 -2.44
N ASP A 29 -17.90 -2.86 -2.12
CA ASP A 29 -18.60 -1.73 -2.72
C ASP A 29 -17.71 -0.49 -2.59
N SER A 30 -17.62 0.32 -3.64
CA SER A 30 -16.77 1.52 -3.67
C SER A 30 -16.98 2.41 -2.46
N GLN A 31 -18.18 2.42 -1.90
CA GLN A 31 -18.51 3.17 -0.69
C GLN A 31 -17.88 2.54 0.55
N THR A 32 -17.89 1.22 0.67
CA THR A 32 -17.23 0.50 1.77
C THR A 32 -15.72 0.66 1.69
N ALA A 33 -15.14 0.59 0.49
CA ALA A 33 -13.71 0.84 0.28
C ALA A 33 -13.33 2.26 0.69
N LEU A 34 -14.11 3.26 0.30
CA LEU A 34 -13.90 4.66 0.69
C LEU A 34 -13.94 4.83 2.21
N GLN A 35 -14.98 4.31 2.87
CA GLN A 35 -15.11 4.37 4.33
C GLN A 35 -13.91 3.70 5.04
N THR A 36 -13.44 2.59 4.51
CA THR A 36 -12.28 1.88 5.07
C THR A 36 -11.01 2.73 4.98
N VAL A 37 -10.68 3.28 3.82
CA VAL A 37 -9.47 4.09 3.67
C VAL A 37 -9.55 5.42 4.44
N GLN A 38 -10.76 5.96 4.66
CA GLN A 38 -10.99 7.10 5.55
C GLN A 38 -10.76 6.73 7.01
N ALA A 39 -11.36 5.63 7.48
CA ALA A 39 -11.21 5.16 8.86
C ALA A 39 -9.75 4.84 9.21
N LEU A 40 -8.97 4.35 8.23
CA LEU A 40 -7.54 4.11 8.36
C LEU A 40 -6.70 5.41 8.27
N GLY A 41 -7.31 6.54 7.94
CA GLY A 41 -6.62 7.82 7.78
C GLY A 41 -5.71 7.88 6.55
N ILE A 42 -5.93 7.00 5.56
CA ILE A 42 -5.17 6.98 4.29
C ILE A 42 -5.55 8.17 3.43
N ILE A 43 -6.85 8.47 3.35
CA ILE A 43 -7.37 9.68 2.73
C ILE A 43 -8.16 10.50 3.74
N GLY A 44 -8.00 11.81 3.67
CA GLY A 44 -8.72 12.79 4.47
C GLY A 44 -9.32 13.86 3.55
N GLY A 45 -10.39 14.49 4.00
CA GLY A 45 -10.94 15.65 3.32
C GLY A 45 -10.04 16.88 3.46
N ASP A 46 -10.40 17.94 2.76
CA ASP A 46 -9.86 19.28 3.01
C ASP A 46 -10.27 19.78 4.41
N GLY A 47 -9.73 20.94 4.81
CA GLY A 47 -10.07 21.55 6.11
C GLY A 47 -11.55 21.87 6.32
N ALA A 48 -12.37 21.83 5.25
CA ALA A 48 -13.81 21.97 5.29
C ALA A 48 -14.58 20.62 5.26
N GLY A 49 -13.85 19.49 5.25
CA GLY A 49 -14.41 18.14 5.26
C GLY A 49 -14.81 17.61 3.88
N ASN A 50 -14.51 18.32 2.78
CA ASN A 50 -14.81 17.83 1.44
C ASN A 50 -13.76 16.82 0.99
N MET A 51 -14.20 15.66 0.51
CA MET A 51 -13.28 14.59 0.06
C MET A 51 -12.73 14.81 -1.34
N ASN A 52 -13.32 15.70 -2.13
CA ASN A 52 -12.89 16.07 -3.48
C ASN A 52 -12.57 14.87 -4.38
N LEU A 53 -13.35 13.78 -4.27
CA LEU A 53 -13.10 12.49 -4.93
C LEU A 53 -13.06 12.55 -6.47
N SER A 54 -13.61 13.62 -7.07
CA SER A 54 -13.55 13.87 -8.51
C SER A 54 -12.26 14.57 -8.96
N SER A 55 -11.45 15.05 -8.01
CA SER A 55 -10.20 15.74 -8.31
C SER A 55 -9.07 14.77 -8.61
N ASN A 56 -8.11 15.23 -9.42
CA ASN A 56 -6.91 14.45 -9.64
C ASN A 56 -6.02 14.50 -8.39
N VAL A 57 -5.41 13.39 -8.06
CA VAL A 57 -4.42 13.29 -6.97
C VAL A 57 -3.05 13.73 -7.47
N THR A 58 -2.35 14.56 -6.71
CA THR A 58 -0.97 14.92 -6.98
C THR A 58 0.00 13.81 -6.56
N ARG A 59 1.23 13.87 -7.06
CA ARG A 59 2.28 12.91 -6.67
C ARG A 59 2.63 13.01 -5.19
N ALA A 60 2.62 14.21 -4.63
CA ALA A 60 2.84 14.44 -3.20
C ALA A 60 1.71 13.86 -2.33
N GLU A 61 0.46 14.11 -2.70
CA GLU A 61 -0.71 13.54 -2.01
C GLU A 61 -0.68 12.01 -2.05
N PHE A 62 -0.34 11.44 -3.20
CA PHE A 62 -0.27 9.99 -3.33
C PHE A 62 0.89 9.40 -2.51
N ALA A 63 2.04 10.07 -2.42
CA ALA A 63 3.12 9.67 -1.53
C ALA A 63 2.65 9.64 -0.06
N LYS A 64 1.92 10.66 0.41
CA LYS A 64 1.30 10.68 1.73
C LYS A 64 0.33 9.50 1.91
N MET A 65 -0.54 9.23 0.94
CA MET A 65 -1.48 8.10 1.01
C MET A 65 -0.74 6.76 1.16
N MET A 66 0.34 6.56 0.42
CA MET A 66 1.18 5.36 0.48
C MET A 66 1.80 5.17 1.88
N ILE A 67 2.36 6.24 2.45
CA ILE A 67 2.92 6.20 3.80
C ILE A 67 1.81 5.91 4.83
N SER A 68 0.66 6.58 4.72
CA SER A 68 -0.48 6.36 5.63
C SER A 68 -1.04 4.93 5.56
N ALA A 69 -0.83 4.22 4.45
CA ALA A 69 -1.20 2.82 4.25
C ALA A 69 -0.09 1.83 4.65
N SER A 70 1.06 2.30 5.10
CA SER A 70 2.23 1.48 5.39
C SER A 70 2.55 1.41 6.89
N VAL A 71 3.52 0.58 7.23
CA VAL A 71 4.09 0.50 8.60
C VAL A 71 4.84 1.77 9.01
N TYR A 72 5.24 2.60 8.03
CA TYR A 72 5.96 3.84 8.27
C TYR A 72 5.09 5.00 8.75
N LYS A 73 3.77 4.81 8.81
CA LYS A 73 2.82 5.85 9.26
C LYS A 73 3.20 6.44 10.62
N ASP A 74 3.58 5.57 11.55
CA ASP A 74 3.89 5.94 12.94
C ASP A 74 5.39 6.26 13.16
N GLU A 75 6.20 6.11 12.12
CA GLU A 75 7.64 6.40 12.15
C GLU A 75 7.98 7.79 11.58
N MET A 76 6.97 8.53 11.12
CA MET A 76 7.16 9.87 10.58
C MET A 76 7.56 10.82 11.70
N GLY A 77 8.81 11.29 11.66
CA GLY A 77 9.35 12.24 12.65
C GLY A 77 9.05 13.70 12.29
N ASP A 78 9.21 14.58 13.30
CA ASP A 78 9.11 16.02 13.12
C ASP A 78 10.38 16.64 12.48
N GLU A 79 11.47 15.89 12.44
CA GLU A 79 12.73 16.33 11.84
C GLU A 79 12.70 16.19 10.32
N VAL A 80 12.60 17.32 9.66
CA VAL A 80 12.67 17.40 8.21
C VAL A 80 14.10 17.16 7.75
N ALA A 81 14.36 15.96 7.26
CA ALA A 81 15.61 15.64 6.59
C ALA A 81 15.83 16.55 5.35
N SER A 82 17.02 16.52 4.79
CA SER A 82 17.30 17.24 3.55
C SER A 82 16.42 16.72 2.42
N SER A 83 15.89 17.64 1.59
CA SER A 83 15.16 17.24 0.40
C SER A 83 16.06 16.47 -0.58
N LEU A 84 15.51 15.42 -1.17
CA LEU A 84 16.17 14.62 -2.21
C LEU A 84 16.08 15.24 -3.61
N TYR A 85 15.19 16.22 -3.79
CA TYR A 85 14.85 16.80 -5.09
C TYR A 85 14.87 18.32 -5.06
N LYS A 86 15.35 18.93 -6.14
CA LYS A 86 15.52 20.38 -6.24
C LYS A 86 14.22 21.19 -6.20
N ASP A 87 13.10 20.55 -6.54
CA ASP A 87 11.76 21.16 -6.56
C ASP A 87 10.93 20.84 -5.31
N VAL A 88 11.48 20.09 -4.37
CA VAL A 88 10.86 19.82 -3.06
C VAL A 88 11.66 20.56 -2.00
N LYS A 89 11.15 21.69 -1.53
CA LYS A 89 11.81 22.47 -0.49
C LYS A 89 11.72 21.78 0.87
N LYS A 90 12.63 22.12 1.80
CA LYS A 90 12.62 21.55 3.16
C LYS A 90 11.35 21.86 3.94
N ASP A 91 10.71 22.99 3.67
CA ASP A 91 9.45 23.43 4.26
C ASP A 91 8.21 22.92 3.50
N HIS A 92 8.40 22.11 2.46
CA HIS A 92 7.28 21.52 1.73
C HIS A 92 6.58 20.49 2.61
N TRP A 93 5.26 20.60 2.76
CA TRP A 93 4.45 19.75 3.63
C TRP A 93 4.62 18.25 3.40
N ALA A 94 4.97 17.84 2.17
CA ALA A 94 5.13 16.44 1.80
C ALA A 94 6.60 16.00 1.74
N VAL A 95 7.57 16.80 2.15
CA VAL A 95 9.00 16.49 1.97
C VAL A 95 9.36 15.15 2.60
N GLU A 96 8.88 14.89 3.81
CA GLU A 96 9.16 13.65 4.54
C GLU A 96 8.45 12.45 3.91
N TYR A 97 7.19 12.60 3.52
CA TYR A 97 6.45 11.55 2.80
C TYR A 97 7.13 11.15 1.49
N ILE A 98 7.61 12.15 0.73
CA ILE A 98 8.33 11.93 -0.52
C ILE A 98 9.65 11.21 -0.26
N ARG A 99 10.42 11.65 0.76
CA ARG A 99 11.70 11.03 1.13
C ARG A 99 11.51 9.54 1.46
N VAL A 100 10.62 9.22 2.39
CA VAL A 100 10.38 7.84 2.83
C VAL A 100 9.86 6.98 1.68
N ALA A 101 8.95 7.49 0.85
CA ALA A 101 8.43 6.75 -0.30
C ALA A 101 9.50 6.46 -1.37
N VAL A 102 10.46 7.37 -1.54
CA VAL A 102 11.59 7.19 -2.47
C VAL A 102 12.65 6.26 -1.89
N GLU A 103 13.01 6.40 -0.61
CA GLU A 103 13.96 5.52 0.07
C GLU A 103 13.49 4.06 0.09
N ASN A 104 12.17 3.83 0.20
CA ASN A 104 11.58 2.50 0.07
C ASN A 104 11.40 2.04 -1.39
N GLY A 105 11.84 2.85 -2.36
CA GLY A 105 11.77 2.51 -3.77
C GLY A 105 10.38 2.52 -4.39
N TRP A 106 9.34 2.97 -3.66
CA TRP A 106 7.96 3.03 -4.17
C TRP A 106 7.80 4.09 -5.24
N PHE A 107 8.52 5.20 -5.09
CA PHE A 107 8.60 6.28 -6.06
C PHE A 107 10.01 6.47 -6.57
N THR A 108 10.10 7.08 -7.74
CA THR A 108 11.33 7.63 -8.27
C THR A 108 11.07 9.06 -8.75
N GLY A 109 12.11 9.91 -8.67
CA GLY A 109 12.10 11.21 -9.33
C GLY A 109 12.34 11.08 -10.83
N TYR A 110 12.40 12.22 -11.48
CA TYR A 110 12.71 12.33 -12.90
C TYR A 110 14.21 12.51 -13.11
N SER A 111 14.68 12.21 -14.34
CA SER A 111 16.09 12.33 -14.71
C SER A 111 16.65 13.75 -14.63
N ASP A 112 15.78 14.74 -14.61
CA ASP A 112 16.15 16.15 -14.42
C ASP A 112 16.37 16.55 -12.95
N GLY A 113 16.29 15.61 -12.01
CA GLY A 113 16.46 15.85 -10.58
C GLY A 113 15.23 16.46 -9.89
N THR A 114 14.05 16.36 -10.51
CA THR A 114 12.77 16.80 -9.92
C THR A 114 11.95 15.62 -9.44
N PHE A 115 11.04 15.88 -8.49
CA PHE A 115 9.98 14.95 -8.08
C PHE A 115 8.63 15.33 -8.68
N ARG A 116 8.40 16.60 -8.92
CA ARG A 116 7.16 17.21 -9.39
C ARG A 116 6.00 16.96 -8.42
N PRO A 117 6.09 17.44 -7.18
CA PRO A 117 5.13 17.12 -6.12
C PRO A 117 3.70 17.49 -6.49
N ASP A 118 3.47 18.64 -7.13
CA ASP A 118 2.16 19.17 -7.48
C ASP A 118 1.61 18.63 -8.81
N SER A 119 2.40 17.84 -9.54
CA SER A 119 1.92 17.22 -10.78
C SER A 119 0.95 16.10 -10.48
N LYS A 120 -0.09 15.98 -11.31
CA LYS A 120 -1.04 14.86 -11.25
C LYS A 120 -0.29 13.55 -11.41
N ILE A 121 -0.54 12.59 -10.50
CA ILE A 121 0.02 11.25 -10.67
C ILE A 121 -0.67 10.53 -11.83
N LYS A 122 0.10 9.82 -12.63
CA LYS A 122 -0.47 8.98 -13.68
C LYS A 122 -0.90 7.64 -13.13
N TYR A 123 -1.90 7.03 -13.74
CA TYR A 123 -2.42 5.74 -13.31
C TYR A 123 -1.35 4.65 -13.25
N GLU A 124 -0.49 4.58 -14.27
CA GLU A 124 0.62 3.62 -14.30
C GLU A 124 1.67 3.86 -13.21
N GLU A 125 1.89 5.12 -12.83
CA GLU A 125 2.79 5.45 -11.71
C GLU A 125 2.17 5.02 -10.38
N ALA A 126 0.88 5.30 -10.18
CA ALA A 126 0.14 4.91 -8.98
C ALA A 126 0.08 3.37 -8.84
N ALA A 127 -0.29 2.67 -9.90
CA ALA A 127 -0.34 1.21 -9.92
C ALA A 127 1.03 0.59 -9.60
N THR A 128 2.10 1.13 -10.18
CA THR A 128 3.46 0.66 -9.92
C THR A 128 3.87 0.89 -8.47
N ALA A 129 3.56 2.06 -7.90
CA ALA A 129 3.87 2.37 -6.52
C ALA A 129 3.13 1.44 -5.54
N VAL A 130 1.84 1.19 -5.75
CA VAL A 130 1.06 0.26 -4.92
C VAL A 130 1.61 -1.17 -5.02
N LEU A 131 1.94 -1.64 -6.21
CA LEU A 131 2.55 -2.97 -6.38
C LEU A 131 3.85 -3.11 -5.57
N LYS A 132 4.70 -2.07 -5.59
CA LYS A 132 5.94 -2.06 -4.80
C LYS A 132 5.66 -2.01 -3.29
N LEU A 133 4.68 -1.23 -2.84
CA LEU A 133 4.24 -1.21 -1.44
C LEU A 133 3.79 -2.61 -0.98
N LEU A 134 3.11 -3.35 -1.85
CA LEU A 134 2.66 -4.72 -1.60
C LEU A 134 3.79 -5.77 -1.72
N GLY A 135 5.03 -5.34 -1.95
CA GLY A 135 6.20 -6.21 -2.04
C GLY A 135 6.41 -6.89 -3.40
N TYR A 136 5.67 -6.48 -4.43
CA TYR A 136 5.94 -6.97 -5.78
C TYR A 136 7.14 -6.25 -6.41
N ASP A 137 7.96 -6.99 -7.13
CA ASP A 137 9.01 -6.43 -7.96
C ASP A 137 8.51 -6.28 -9.42
N PRO A 138 8.20 -5.05 -9.86
CA PRO A 138 7.70 -4.83 -11.22
C PRO A 138 8.68 -5.21 -12.33
N SER A 139 9.97 -5.36 -12.03
CA SER A 139 10.98 -5.79 -13.00
C SER A 139 10.80 -7.25 -13.43
N THR A 140 10.12 -8.05 -12.60
CA THR A 140 9.86 -9.47 -12.85
C THR A 140 8.62 -9.73 -13.72
N PHE A 141 7.83 -8.70 -13.99
CA PHE A 141 6.59 -8.86 -14.73
C PHE A 141 6.84 -9.13 -16.21
N LYS A 142 6.13 -10.13 -16.74
CA LYS A 142 6.16 -10.42 -18.18
C LYS A 142 5.40 -9.35 -18.94
N GLY A 143 6.06 -8.72 -19.90
CA GLY A 143 5.48 -7.67 -20.74
C GLY A 143 6.26 -6.36 -20.65
N VAL A 144 5.73 -5.33 -21.29
CA VAL A 144 6.33 -4.01 -21.33
C VAL A 144 5.58 -3.02 -20.44
N PHE A 145 6.34 -2.09 -19.86
CA PHE A 145 5.76 -0.95 -19.14
C PHE A 145 4.94 -0.07 -20.10
N PRO A 146 3.78 0.43 -19.71
CA PRO A 146 3.11 0.25 -18.41
C PRO A 146 2.13 -0.93 -18.36
N SER A 147 1.88 -1.63 -19.45
CA SER A 147 0.82 -2.65 -19.56
C SER A 147 0.98 -3.80 -18.56
N ALA A 148 2.21 -4.24 -18.32
CA ALA A 148 2.47 -5.33 -17.39
C ALA A 148 2.08 -4.96 -15.95
N GLN A 149 2.42 -3.74 -15.51
CA GLN A 149 2.10 -3.22 -14.19
C GLN A 149 0.58 -3.02 -14.02
N ILE A 150 -0.06 -2.43 -15.02
CA ILE A 150 -1.52 -2.22 -15.01
C ILE A 150 -2.26 -3.55 -14.93
N SER A 151 -1.89 -4.54 -15.77
CA SER A 151 -2.50 -5.86 -15.77
C SER A 151 -2.33 -6.58 -14.42
N LYS A 152 -1.12 -6.50 -13.83
CA LYS A 152 -0.87 -7.09 -12.51
C LYS A 152 -1.69 -6.41 -11.43
N PHE A 153 -1.76 -5.07 -11.44
CA PHE A 153 -2.53 -4.30 -10.48
C PHE A 153 -4.03 -4.63 -10.55
N GLN A 154 -4.59 -4.67 -11.76
CA GLN A 154 -5.99 -5.03 -11.98
C GLN A 154 -6.33 -6.45 -11.56
N ALA A 155 -5.37 -7.38 -11.63
CA ALA A 155 -5.57 -8.76 -11.21
C ALA A 155 -5.59 -8.94 -9.66
N LEU A 156 -5.32 -7.91 -8.90
CA LEU A 156 -5.34 -7.94 -7.43
C LEU A 156 -6.68 -7.47 -6.84
N GLY A 157 -7.52 -6.85 -7.61
CA GLY A 157 -8.80 -6.33 -7.15
C GLY A 157 -9.78 -6.02 -8.21
#